data_667d834d49eaa07a89345c898611319f
#
_entry.id   667d834d49eaa07a89345c898611319f
#
_cell.length_a   1.000
_cell.length_b   1.000
_cell.length_c   1.000
_cell.angle_alpha   90.00
_cell.angle_beta   90.00
_cell.angle_gamma   90.00
#
_symmetry.space_group_name_H-M   'P 1'
#
loop_
_entity.id
_entity.type
_entity.pdbx_description
1 polymer ?
#
loop_
_entity_poly.entity_id
_entity_poly.type
_entity_poly.pdbx_seq_one_letter_code
_entity_poly.pdbx_strand_id
1 'polypeptide(L)'
;MYYDVNQITVVGPLQLEVAFADGTRGRVVFEPTHLTGVFASLQNSEFFNQVRINGGAVSWPGDIDLAPDAMHAAIRKSEEWVLR
;
A
#
# COMPACT_ATOMS: atom_id res chain seq x y z
N MET A 1 16.86 3.16 2.34
CA MET A 1 16.50 4.22 1.37
C MET A 1 15.35 5.04 1.91
N TYR A 2 15.27 6.30 1.54
CA TYR A 2 14.22 7.16 2.09
C TYR A 2 12.84 6.90 1.48
N TYR A 3 12.74 6.06 0.48
CA TYR A 3 11.43 5.59 -0.01
C TYR A 3 10.88 4.45 0.83
N ASP A 4 11.63 3.97 1.82
CA ASP A 4 11.19 2.85 2.62
C ASP A 4 9.99 3.23 3.47
N VAL A 5 8.95 2.38 3.40
CA VAL A 5 7.79 2.48 4.28
C VAL A 5 8.19 1.93 5.63
N ASN A 6 7.92 2.66 6.70
CA ASN A 6 8.23 2.19 8.04
C ASN A 6 7.00 2.00 8.92
N GLN A 7 5.81 2.35 8.43
CA GLN A 7 4.59 2.17 9.21
C GLN A 7 3.40 1.99 8.27
N ILE A 8 2.51 1.02 8.59
CA ILE A 8 1.29 0.76 7.84
C ILE A 8 0.14 0.59 8.82
N THR A 9 -1.01 1.16 8.51
CA THR A 9 -2.24 0.94 9.26
C THR A 9 -3.38 0.70 8.28
N VAL A 10 -4.15 -0.38 8.49
CA VAL A 10 -5.38 -0.60 7.73
C VAL A 10 -6.46 0.31 8.32
N VAL A 11 -6.97 1.24 7.52
CA VAL A 11 -7.91 2.25 8.02
C VAL A 11 -9.33 2.07 7.50
N GLY A 12 -9.54 1.06 6.69
CA GLY A 12 -10.88 0.76 6.16
C GLY A 12 -10.81 -0.30 5.09
N PRO A 13 -11.94 -0.68 4.50
CA PRO A 13 -11.94 -1.62 3.38
C PRO A 13 -11.10 -1.06 2.25
N LEU A 14 -10.10 -1.83 1.83
CA LEU A 14 -9.22 -1.48 0.70
C LEU A 14 -8.50 -0.15 0.87
N GLN A 15 -8.21 0.25 2.12
CA GLN A 15 -7.50 1.50 2.40
C GLN A 15 -6.41 1.29 3.43
N LEU A 16 -5.25 1.87 3.16
CA LEU A 16 -4.10 1.84 4.07
C LEU A 16 -3.63 3.28 4.32
N GLU A 17 -3.14 3.51 5.53
CA GLU A 17 -2.31 4.68 5.80
C GLU A 17 -0.86 4.21 5.88
N VAL A 18 0.03 4.97 5.26
CA VAL A 18 1.46 4.63 5.25
C VAL A 18 2.29 5.82 5.70
N ALA A 19 3.42 5.53 6.32
CA ALA A 19 4.43 6.51 6.66
C ALA A 19 5.77 6.02 6.15
N PHE A 20 6.53 6.91 5.56
CA PHE A 20 7.85 6.62 5.01
C PHE A 20 8.95 7.06 5.96
N ALA A 21 10.15 6.53 5.75
CA ALA A 21 11.30 6.83 6.59
C ALA A 21 11.65 8.32 6.60
N ASP A 22 11.33 9.06 5.54
CA ASP A 22 11.59 10.49 5.45
C ASP A 22 10.49 11.37 6.07
N GLY A 23 9.49 10.75 6.68
CA GLY A 23 8.37 11.46 7.30
C GLY A 23 7.19 11.71 6.38
N THR A 24 7.28 11.35 5.10
CA THR A 24 6.15 11.46 4.17
C THR A 24 5.05 10.51 4.62
N ARG A 25 3.80 10.98 4.61
CA ARG A 25 2.64 10.20 5.05
C ARG A 25 1.50 10.38 4.07
N GLY A 26 0.68 9.35 3.94
CA GLY A 26 -0.49 9.43 3.07
C GLY A 26 -1.29 8.17 3.08
N ARG A 27 -2.26 8.11 2.18
CA ARG A 27 -3.21 7.01 2.10
C ARG A 27 -3.09 6.30 0.76
N VAL A 28 -3.22 4.97 0.81
CA VAL A 28 -3.31 4.15 -0.39
C VAL A 28 -4.74 3.63 -0.45
N VAL A 29 -5.42 3.88 -1.56
CA VAL A 29 -6.81 3.45 -1.77
C VAL A 29 -6.85 2.54 -2.99
N PHE A 30 -7.46 1.36 -2.82
CA PHE A 30 -7.62 0.41 -3.91
C PHE A 30 -9.04 0.49 -4.44
N GLU A 31 -9.17 0.81 -5.72
CA GLU A 31 -10.46 0.69 -6.40
C GLU A 31 -10.71 -0.78 -6.73
N PRO A 32 -11.93 -1.29 -6.60
CA PRO A 32 -12.21 -2.70 -6.92
C PRO A 32 -11.78 -3.12 -8.32
N THR A 33 -11.79 -2.21 -9.28
CA THR A 33 -11.38 -2.49 -10.65
C THR A 33 -9.89 -2.82 -10.76
N HIS A 34 -9.08 -2.43 -9.78
CA HIS A 34 -7.66 -2.76 -9.74
C HIS A 34 -7.41 -4.20 -9.23
N LEU A 35 -8.39 -4.79 -8.56
CA LEU A 35 -8.23 -6.07 -7.86
C LEU A 35 -8.48 -7.26 -8.78
N THR A 36 -7.60 -7.40 -9.78
CA THR A 36 -7.61 -8.50 -10.74
C THR A 36 -6.23 -9.14 -10.75
N GLY A 37 -6.13 -10.32 -11.36
CA GLY A 37 -4.87 -11.04 -11.46
C GLY A 37 -4.29 -11.30 -10.06
N VAL A 38 -3.03 -10.94 -9.86
CA VAL A 38 -2.34 -11.18 -8.59
C VAL A 38 -2.96 -10.41 -7.42
N PHE A 39 -3.66 -9.31 -7.71
CA PHE A 39 -4.28 -8.48 -6.67
C PHE A 39 -5.69 -8.94 -6.29
N ALA A 40 -6.23 -9.96 -6.95
CA ALA A 40 -7.60 -10.42 -6.67
C ALA A 40 -7.80 -10.85 -5.22
N SER A 41 -6.77 -11.41 -4.60
CA SER A 41 -6.83 -11.87 -3.21
C SER A 41 -7.09 -10.73 -2.22
N LEU A 42 -6.77 -9.49 -2.59
CA LEU A 42 -6.96 -8.33 -1.71
C LEU A 42 -8.44 -7.98 -1.50
N GLN A 43 -9.34 -8.56 -2.28
CA GLN A 43 -10.77 -8.40 -2.08
C GLN A 43 -11.24 -9.09 -0.79
N ASN A 44 -10.49 -10.08 -0.32
CA ASN A 44 -10.76 -10.76 0.94
C ASN A 44 -10.18 -9.92 2.08
N SER A 45 -11.03 -9.44 2.99
CA SER A 45 -10.57 -8.55 4.05
C SER A 45 -9.60 -9.20 5.00
N GLU A 46 -9.73 -10.51 5.27
CA GLU A 46 -8.78 -11.22 6.12
C GLU A 46 -7.40 -11.27 5.48
N PHE A 47 -7.34 -11.46 4.16
CA PHE A 47 -6.09 -11.45 3.44
C PHE A 47 -5.50 -10.05 3.38
N PHE A 48 -6.33 -9.05 3.10
CA PHE A 48 -5.91 -7.65 3.05
C PHE A 48 -5.27 -7.22 4.37
N ASN A 49 -5.83 -7.67 5.47
CA ASN A 49 -5.32 -7.34 6.81
C ASN A 49 -3.99 -8.03 7.15
N GLN A 50 -3.51 -8.93 6.30
CA GLN A 50 -2.19 -9.54 6.46
C GLN A 50 -1.07 -8.69 5.87
N VAL A 51 -1.36 -7.47 5.50
CA VAL A 51 -0.38 -6.53 4.97
C VAL A 51 0.80 -6.38 5.92
N ARG A 52 2.00 -6.25 5.36
CA ARG A 52 3.24 -6.15 6.14
C ARG A 52 4.24 -5.30 5.36
N ILE A 53 5.32 -4.93 6.05
CA ILE A 53 6.45 -4.27 5.42
C ILE A 53 7.52 -5.32 5.18
N ASN A 54 7.96 -5.43 3.93
CA ASN A 54 9.01 -6.37 3.55
C ASN A 54 10.05 -5.60 2.75
N GLY A 55 11.24 -5.41 3.33
CA GLY A 55 12.31 -4.66 2.67
C GLY A 55 11.93 -3.22 2.34
N GLY A 56 11.12 -2.59 3.19
CA GLY A 56 10.66 -1.23 2.96
C GLY A 56 9.47 -1.10 2.04
N ALA A 57 8.93 -2.20 1.51
CA ALA A 57 7.78 -2.21 0.62
C ALA A 57 6.53 -2.74 1.31
N VAL A 58 5.39 -2.19 0.98
CA VAL A 58 4.10 -2.73 1.41
C VAL A 58 3.87 -4.04 0.67
N SER A 59 3.58 -5.10 1.41
CA SER A 59 3.56 -6.45 0.87
C SER A 59 2.49 -7.31 1.53
N TRP A 60 2.06 -8.35 0.82
CA TRP A 60 1.16 -9.40 1.32
C TRP A 60 1.77 -10.76 1.01
N PRO A 61 1.32 -11.83 1.69
CA PRO A 61 1.78 -13.18 1.35
C PRO A 61 1.54 -13.49 -0.13
N GLY A 62 2.43 -14.28 -0.73
CA GLY A 62 2.32 -14.65 -2.14
C GLY A 62 2.99 -13.69 -3.10
N ASP A 63 3.99 -12.94 -2.62
CA ASP A 63 4.80 -12.03 -3.44
C ASP A 63 3.99 -10.88 -4.05
N ILE A 64 2.97 -10.42 -3.34
CA ILE A 64 2.20 -9.25 -3.75
C ILE A 64 2.81 -8.03 -3.09
N ASP A 65 3.44 -7.17 -3.89
CA ASP A 65 4.15 -6.00 -3.40
C ASP A 65 3.69 -4.74 -4.11
N LEU A 66 3.78 -3.61 -3.41
CA LEU A 66 3.58 -2.29 -4.02
C LEU A 66 4.93 -1.59 -4.12
N ALA A 67 5.20 -0.99 -5.27
CA ALA A 67 6.45 -0.28 -5.52
C ALA A 67 6.56 0.94 -4.59
N PRO A 68 7.53 0.98 -3.67
CA PRO A 68 7.60 2.08 -2.71
C PRO A 68 7.94 3.43 -3.35
N ASP A 69 8.72 3.45 -4.42
CA ASP A 69 9.05 4.68 -5.12
C ASP A 69 7.83 5.30 -5.82
N ALA A 70 7.00 4.47 -6.46
CA ALA A 70 5.77 4.93 -7.09
C ALA A 70 4.78 5.44 -6.05
N MET A 71 4.66 4.73 -4.92
CA MET A 71 3.80 5.13 -3.81
C MET A 71 4.26 6.47 -3.23
N HIS A 72 5.56 6.62 -2.99
CA HIS A 72 6.12 7.83 -2.44
C HIS A 72 5.86 9.03 -3.35
N ALA A 73 6.08 8.87 -4.66
CA ALA A 73 5.85 9.94 -5.63
C ALA A 73 4.38 10.39 -5.66
N ALA A 74 3.45 9.42 -5.66
CA ALA A 74 2.02 9.74 -5.68
C ALA A 74 1.58 10.45 -4.42
N ILE A 75 2.04 9.99 -3.26
CA ILE A 75 1.66 10.56 -1.98
C ILE A 75 2.25 11.96 -1.81
N ARG A 76 3.47 12.18 -2.25
CA ARG A 76 4.06 13.53 -2.19
C ARG A 76 3.31 14.52 -3.03
N LYS A 77 2.70 14.05 -4.12
CA LYS A 77 1.98 14.91 -5.04
C LYS A 77 0.58 15.28 -4.51
N SER A 78 -0.14 14.32 -3.92
CA SER A 78 -1.55 14.54 -3.57
C SER A 78 -1.96 13.93 -2.24
N GLU A 79 -1.02 13.46 -1.43
CA GLU A 79 -1.25 12.82 -0.13
C GLU A 79 -2.05 11.52 -0.22
N GLU A 80 -2.32 11.04 -1.43
CA GLU A 80 -3.12 9.86 -1.65
C GLU A 80 -2.67 9.17 -2.94
N TRP A 81 -2.67 7.85 -2.92
CA TRP A 81 -2.40 7.03 -4.10
C TRP A 81 -3.62 6.14 -4.35
N VAL A 82 -4.35 6.42 -5.40
CA VAL A 82 -5.53 5.63 -5.78
C VAL A 82 -5.13 4.66 -6.87
N LEU A 83 -5.26 3.37 -6.58
CA LEU A 83 -4.95 2.29 -7.52
C LEU A 83 -6.26 1.85 -8.20
N ARG A 84 -6.35 2.10 -9.48
CA ARG A 84 -7.56 1.85 -10.27
C ARG A 84 -7.37 0.76 -11.29
#